data_43ef3d55a13d040f57c9fa62abbc7d0d
#
_entry.id   43ef3d55a13d040f57c9fa62abbc7d0d
#
_cell.length_a   1.000
_cell.length_b   1.000
_cell.length_c   1.000
_cell.angle_alpha   90.00
_cell.angle_beta   90.00
_cell.angle_gamma   90.00
#
_symmetry.space_group_name_H-M   'P 1'
#
loop_
_entity.id
_entity.type
_entity.pdbx_description
1 polymer ?
#
loop_
_entity_poly.entity_id
_entity_poly.type
_entity_poly.pdbx_seq_one_letter_code
_entity_poly.pdbx_strand_id
1 'polypeptide(L)' 'MDEQDLSARLSDAFGHGEMLCRQLRLTTEEADWARKHYSAVLTALGEGWYNMEFQGAYC' A
#
# COMPACT_ATOMS: atom_id res chain seq x y z
N MET A 1 -12.00 4.29 -9.76
CA MET A 1 -10.84 3.46 -9.39
C MET A 1 -11.16 2.00 -9.62
N ASP A 2 -10.25 1.27 -10.25
CA ASP A 2 -10.41 -0.17 -10.45
C ASP A 2 -9.76 -0.91 -9.29
N GLU A 3 -10.59 -1.51 -8.44
CA GLU A 3 -10.10 -2.20 -7.23
C GLU A 3 -9.28 -3.45 -7.57
N GLN A 4 -9.65 -4.15 -8.63
CA GLN A 4 -8.90 -5.34 -9.06
C GLN A 4 -7.52 -4.95 -9.57
N ASP A 5 -7.44 -3.87 -10.34
CA ASP A 5 -6.16 -3.36 -10.83
C ASP A 5 -5.28 -2.89 -9.67
N LEU A 6 -5.85 -2.17 -8.71
CA LEU A 6 -5.12 -1.71 -7.54
C LEU A 6 -4.61 -2.89 -6.71
N SER A 7 -5.46 -3.88 -6.49
CA SER A 7 -5.06 -5.07 -5.74
C SER A 7 -3.91 -5.80 -6.42
N ALA A 8 -3.97 -5.95 -7.75
CA ALA A 8 -2.90 -6.58 -8.51
C ALA A 8 -1.58 -5.79 -8.42
N ARG A 9 -1.66 -4.46 -8.52
CA ARG A 9 -0.48 -3.60 -8.39
C ARG A 9 0.16 -3.70 -7.01
N LEU A 10 -0.68 -3.72 -5.97
CA LEU A 10 -0.17 -3.83 -4.60
C LEU A 10 0.46 -5.19 -4.35
N SER A 11 -0.17 -6.26 -4.83
CA SER A 11 0.38 -7.60 -4.70
C SER A 11 1.74 -7.71 -5.39
N ASP A 12 1.84 -7.15 -6.59
CA ASP A 12 3.09 -7.16 -7.35
C ASP A 12 4.16 -6.31 -6.65
N ALA A 13 3.78 -5.14 -6.14
CA ALA A 13 4.69 -4.24 -5.44
C ALA A 13 5.30 -4.88 -4.19
N PHE A 14 4.55 -5.74 -3.51
CA PHE A 14 5.01 -6.41 -2.31
C PHE A 14 5.53 -7.84 -2.59
N GLY A 15 5.81 -8.16 -3.85
CA GLY A 15 6.40 -9.43 -4.21
C GLY A 15 5.58 -10.63 -3.77
N HIS A 16 4.25 -10.53 -3.85
CA HIS A 16 3.30 -11.57 -3.43
C HIS A 16 3.47 -11.98 -1.96
N GLY A 17 3.78 -11.00 -1.12
CA GLY A 17 3.90 -11.22 0.32
C GLY A 17 5.32 -11.32 0.84
N GLU A 18 6.32 -11.25 -0.03
CA GLU A 18 7.72 -11.29 0.40
C GLU A 18 8.15 -9.98 1.07
N MET A 19 7.60 -8.85 0.62
CA MET A 19 7.89 -7.54 1.19
C MET A 19 6.73 -7.10 2.06
N LEU A 20 7.03 -6.67 3.28
CA LEU A 20 6.02 -6.24 4.24
C LEU A 20 5.98 -4.72 4.42
N CYS A 21 6.90 -3.99 3.82
CA CYS A 21 6.87 -2.53 3.81
C CYS A 21 7.49 -2.00 2.53
N ARG A 22 6.91 -0.92 2.01
CA ARG A 22 7.39 -0.33 0.76
C ARG A 22 6.83 1.08 0.61
N GLN A 23 7.56 1.93 -0.08
CA GLN A 23 7.08 3.24 -0.47
C GLN A 23 6.39 3.13 -1.83
N LEU A 24 5.19 3.68 -1.93
CA LEU A 24 4.36 3.61 -3.13
C LEU A 24 3.76 4.98 -3.42
N ARG A 25 3.49 5.21 -4.70
CA ARG A 25 2.74 6.39 -5.10
C ARG A 25 1.27 6.00 -5.27
N LEU A 26 0.41 6.62 -4.49
CA LEU A 26 -1.02 6.31 -4.47
C LEU A 26 -1.82 7.61 -4.46
N THR A 27 -3.04 7.53 -5.01
CA THR A 27 -4.00 8.61 -4.82
C THR A 27 -4.59 8.51 -3.42
N THR A 28 -5.28 9.58 -2.98
CA THR A 28 -5.96 9.57 -1.69
C THR A 28 -6.98 8.43 -1.61
N GLU A 29 -7.72 8.19 -2.69
CA GLU A 29 -8.69 7.10 -2.76
C GLU A 29 -8.03 5.74 -2.65
N GLU A 30 -6.92 5.56 -3.35
CA GLU A 30 -6.18 4.30 -3.34
C GLU A 30 -5.61 4.03 -1.95
N ALA A 31 -5.03 5.04 -1.31
CA ALA A 31 -4.50 4.91 0.03
C ALA A 31 -5.59 4.55 1.04
N ASP A 32 -6.75 5.21 0.95
CA ASP A 32 -7.87 4.94 1.83
C ASP A 32 -8.41 3.53 1.64
N TRP A 33 -8.55 3.11 0.39
CA TRP A 33 -8.99 1.75 0.07
C TRP A 33 -8.03 0.70 0.64
N ALA A 34 -6.73 0.92 0.44
CA ALA A 34 -5.72 -0.01 0.94
C ALA A 34 -5.76 -0.12 2.46
N ARG A 35 -5.94 1.00 3.14
CA ARG A 35 -6.00 1.04 4.59
C ARG A 35 -7.21 0.27 5.12
N LYS A 36 -8.33 0.32 4.40
CA LYS A 36 -9.56 -0.37 4.80
C LYS A 36 -9.53 -1.87 4.51
N HIS A 37 -8.87 -2.26 3.43
CA HIS A 37 -8.88 -3.65 2.97
C HIS A 37 -7.67 -4.45 3.47
N TYR A 38 -6.61 -3.79 3.89
CA TYR A 38 -5.42 -4.44 4.40
C TYR A 38 -5.12 -3.95 5.81
N SER A 39 -4.55 -4.82 6.63
CA SER A 39 -4.07 -4.43 7.96
C SER A 39 -2.72 -3.74 7.81
N ALA A 40 -2.74 -2.55 7.24
CA ALA A 40 -1.53 -1.82 6.90
C ALA A 40 -1.59 -0.39 7.42
N VAL A 41 -0.44 0.15 7.75
CA VAL A 41 -0.27 1.54 8.14
C VAL A 41 0.26 2.30 6.94
N LEU A 42 -0.41 3.39 6.58
CA LEU A 42 0.02 4.25 5.49
C LEU A 42 0.43 5.61 6.05
N THR A 43 1.66 6.01 5.75
CA THR A 43 2.21 7.29 6.16
C THR A 43 2.42 8.14 4.93
N ALA A 44 1.80 9.33 4.89
CA ALA A 44 1.95 10.23 3.77
C ALA A 44 3.36 10.84 3.77
N LEU A 45 4.05 10.72 2.65
CA LEU A 45 5.42 11.24 2.48
C LEU A 45 5.45 12.54 1.68
N GLY A 46 4.31 12.93 1.09
CA GLY A 46 4.20 14.11 0.22
C GLY A 46 4.20 13.73 -1.25
N GLU A 47 3.65 14.60 -2.08
CA GLU A 47 3.60 14.43 -3.53
C GLU A 47 2.94 13.14 -4.00
N GLY A 48 2.01 12.62 -3.20
CA GLY A 48 1.30 11.38 -3.53
C GLY A 48 2.04 10.12 -3.13
N TRP A 49 3.18 10.23 -2.47
CA TRP A 49 3.93 9.07 -1.98
C TRP A 49 3.46 8.66 -0.59
N TYR A 50 3.39 7.37 -0.37
CA TYR A 50 3.01 6.78 0.91
C TYR A 50 3.97 5.67 1.26
N ASN A 51 4.29 5.58 2.56
CA ASN A 51 4.99 4.42 3.10
C ASN A 51 3.95 3.46 3.64
N MET A 52 3.84 2.29 3.02
CA MET A 52 2.88 1.26 3.41
C MET A 52 3.60 0.14 4.16
N GLU A 53 3.18 -0.10 5.39
CA GLU A 53 3.74 -1.14 6.25
C GLU A 53 2.64 -2.05 6.72
N PHE A 54 2.77 -3.36 6.49
CA PHE A 54 1.82 -4.30 7.04
C PHE A 54 2.07 -4.45 8.54
N GLN A 55 0.99 -4.66 9.28
CA GLN A 55 1.05 -4.75 10.72
C GLN A 55 1.99 -5.88 11.16
N GLY A 56 2.91 -5.57 12.07
CA GLY A 56 3.89 -6.52 12.55
C GLY A 56 5.17 -6.57 11.73
N ALA A 57 5.26 -5.79 10.66
CA ALA A 57 6.46 -5.75 9.83
C ALA A 57 7.55 -4.89 10.47
N TYR A 58 8.78 -5.29 10.24
CA TYR A 58 9.96 -4.50 10.63
C TYR A 58 10.65 -4.04 9.36
N CYS A 59 10.85 -2.74 9.26
CA CYS A 59 11.52 -2.14 8.11
C CYS A 59 12.84 -1.50 8.49
#